data_03a16b67c8563ed6703d1d5e78e997e1
#
_entry.id   03a16b67c8563ed6703d1d5e78e997e1
#
_cell.length_a   1.000
_cell.length_b   1.000
_cell.length_c   1.000
_cell.angle_alpha   90.00
_cell.angle_beta   90.00
_cell.angle_gamma   90.00
#
_symmetry.space_group_name_H-M   'P 1'
#
loop_
_entity.id
_entity.type
_entity.pdbx_description
1 polymer ?
#
loop_
_entity_poly.entity_id
_entity_poly.type
_entity_poly.pdbx_seq_one_letter_code
_entity_poly.pdbx_strand_id
1 'polypeptide(L)'
;YTIDLTLESKKISADIGFIVFNYENYPHLTRMFENLKVPVKKSDMSFAASIGNGAIEYGMSSFNMMAAQRRNVIRPKFWNMMRDIIRFNGSALDLSRDPNLSLGEFLDQMKMGEWFRNYYFLPISGAIWSSTPEQMEVFPAKSLVQFFNNHSLLSWNTNQWYTVDGGSQQYVSRISKAIIDAGGKIKVSSKVVAVKRNETGLFLKTDNGNWQKFDKIIFACHSDQALKILENPTKEESKVIGSIKYQSNRAIVHSDTNQMPKRK
;
A
#
# COMPACT_ATOMS: atom_id res chain seq x y z
N TYR A 1 2.75 -11.70 0.26
CA TYR A 1 3.31 -12.83 -0.51
C TYR A 1 4.80 -12.92 -0.19
N THR A 2 5.24 -14.03 0.39
CA THR A 2 6.64 -14.26 0.75
C THR A 2 7.26 -15.22 -0.27
N ILE A 3 8.45 -14.91 -0.77
CA ILE A 3 9.25 -15.79 -1.61
C ILE A 3 10.52 -16.18 -0.87
N ASP A 4 10.93 -17.43 -1.01
CA ASP A 4 12.21 -17.92 -0.51
C ASP A 4 13.26 -17.83 -1.60
N LEU A 5 14.37 -17.16 -1.28
CA LEU A 5 15.51 -16.97 -2.16
C LEU A 5 16.74 -17.66 -1.55
N THR A 6 17.61 -18.16 -2.39
CA THR A 6 18.94 -18.63 -1.97
C THR A 6 19.99 -17.67 -2.54
N LEU A 7 20.64 -16.90 -1.67
CA LEU A 7 21.73 -16.00 -2.03
C LEU A 7 23.00 -16.47 -1.30
N GLU A 8 24.06 -16.76 -2.03
CA GLU A 8 25.34 -17.19 -1.47
C GLU A 8 25.20 -18.29 -0.40
N SER A 9 24.39 -19.32 -0.68
CA SER A 9 24.06 -20.45 0.22
C SER A 9 23.23 -20.09 1.46
N LYS A 10 22.76 -18.84 1.60
CA LYS A 10 21.82 -18.43 2.65
C LYS A 10 20.40 -18.41 2.13
N LYS A 11 19.48 -19.04 2.87
CA LYS A 11 18.06 -18.91 2.60
C LYS A 11 17.55 -17.60 3.18
N ILE A 12 16.91 -16.79 2.36
CA ILE A 12 16.34 -15.51 2.73
C ILE A 12 14.89 -15.52 2.29
N SER A 13 13.98 -15.28 3.23
CA SER A 13 12.56 -15.07 2.92
C SER A 13 12.32 -13.57 2.70
N ALA A 14 11.82 -13.21 1.53
CA ALA A 14 11.51 -11.83 1.15
C ALA A 14 10.01 -11.68 0.91
N ASP A 15 9.39 -10.71 1.57
CA ASP A 15 8.02 -10.34 1.28
C ASP A 15 7.94 -9.48 0.02
N ILE A 16 7.06 -9.87 -0.90
CA ILE A 16 6.76 -9.09 -2.11
C ILE A 16 5.49 -8.30 -1.83
N GLY A 17 5.63 -7.13 -1.33
CA GLY A 17 4.54 -6.26 -0.98
C GLY A 17 4.80 -5.54 0.33
N PHE A 18 3.96 -4.56 0.57
CA PHE A 18 4.08 -3.72 1.74
C PHE A 18 3.56 -4.45 2.97
N ILE A 19 4.41 -4.66 3.95
CA ILE A 19 4.05 -5.31 5.21
C ILE A 19 4.64 -4.55 6.40
N VAL A 20 4.14 -3.35 6.63
CA VAL A 20 4.38 -2.62 7.86
C VAL A 20 3.05 -2.19 8.46
N PHE A 21 3.02 -2.08 9.77
CA PHE A 21 1.83 -1.68 10.52
C PHE A 21 2.26 -0.90 11.76
N ASN A 22 1.31 -0.24 12.40
CA ASN A 22 1.45 0.34 13.71
C ASN A 22 0.22 0.00 14.57
N TYR A 23 0.35 0.14 15.86
CA TYR A 23 -0.73 -0.25 16.81
C TYR A 23 -1.91 0.72 16.77
N GLU A 24 -1.70 1.94 16.36
CA GLU A 24 -2.73 2.98 16.31
C GLU A 24 -3.69 2.79 15.11
N ASN A 25 -3.13 2.58 13.92
CA ASN A 25 -3.93 2.50 12.69
C ASN A 25 -4.48 1.10 12.40
N TYR A 26 -3.90 0.05 13.02
CA TYR A 26 -4.22 -1.35 12.71
C TYR A 26 -4.69 -2.15 13.93
N PRO A 27 -5.67 -1.67 14.74
CA PRO A 27 -6.03 -2.31 16.01
C PRO A 27 -6.54 -3.75 15.86
N HIS A 28 -7.23 -4.05 14.77
CA HIS A 28 -7.71 -5.42 14.52
C HIS A 28 -6.59 -6.38 14.08
N LEU A 29 -5.64 -5.89 13.27
CA LEU A 29 -4.49 -6.67 12.83
C LEU A 29 -3.57 -6.98 14.01
N THR A 30 -3.25 -5.97 14.81
CA THR A 30 -2.38 -6.12 15.99
C THR A 30 -2.99 -7.05 17.02
N ARG A 31 -4.30 -6.94 17.31
CA ARG A 31 -5.03 -7.87 18.18
C ARG A 31 -4.99 -9.31 17.66
N MET A 32 -5.15 -9.49 16.35
CA MET A 32 -5.02 -10.82 15.73
C MET A 32 -3.60 -11.36 15.90
N PHE A 33 -2.57 -10.52 15.68
CA PHE A 33 -1.17 -10.92 15.84
C PHE A 33 -0.85 -11.30 17.30
N GLU A 34 -1.36 -10.56 18.27
CA GLU A 34 -1.23 -10.90 19.70
C GLU A 34 -1.88 -12.24 20.02
N ASN A 35 -3.13 -12.45 19.60
CA ASN A 35 -3.87 -13.70 19.85
C ASN A 35 -3.16 -14.92 19.23
N LEU A 36 -2.57 -14.76 18.06
CA LEU A 36 -1.86 -15.81 17.34
C LEU A 36 -0.36 -15.88 17.70
N LYS A 37 0.10 -15.02 18.61
CA LYS A 37 1.52 -14.92 19.02
C LYS A 37 2.46 -14.76 17.81
N VAL A 38 2.07 -13.90 16.85
CA VAL A 38 2.89 -13.59 15.67
C VAL A 38 4.12 -12.81 16.13
N PRO A 39 5.34 -13.22 15.77
CA PRO A 39 6.54 -12.47 16.11
C PRO A 39 6.59 -11.17 15.30
N VAL A 40 6.79 -10.06 16.00
CA VAL A 40 6.88 -8.73 15.37
C VAL A 40 8.13 -8.01 15.83
N LYS A 41 8.67 -7.15 14.97
CA LYS A 41 9.83 -6.31 15.29
C LYS A 41 9.61 -4.88 14.81
N LYS A 42 10.31 -3.93 15.44
CA LYS A 42 10.32 -2.53 14.98
C LYS A 42 10.87 -2.45 13.56
N SER A 43 10.23 -1.65 12.75
CA SER A 43 10.66 -1.33 11.40
C SER A 43 11.03 0.14 11.31
N ASP A 44 12.14 0.42 10.64
CA ASP A 44 12.49 1.76 10.21
C ASP A 44 11.84 2.00 8.84
N MET A 45 10.62 2.53 8.87
CA MET A 45 9.91 2.90 7.65
C MET A 45 10.41 4.25 7.16
N SER A 46 11.60 4.28 6.61
CA SER A 46 12.17 5.46 5.97
C SER A 46 11.79 5.50 4.48
N PHE A 47 11.64 6.71 3.96
CA PHE A 47 11.50 6.97 2.54
C PHE A 47 12.72 7.74 2.07
N ALA A 48 13.28 7.32 0.94
CA ALA A 48 14.34 8.03 0.25
C ALA A 48 14.03 8.09 -1.25
N ALA A 49 14.42 9.18 -1.88
CA ALA A 49 14.27 9.37 -3.32
C ALA A 49 15.62 9.64 -3.97
N SER A 50 15.85 9.01 -5.12
CA SER A 50 16.96 9.30 -6.03
C SER A 50 16.37 9.57 -7.42
N ILE A 51 16.46 10.80 -7.89
CA ILE A 51 15.77 11.29 -9.09
C ILE A 51 16.83 11.78 -10.07
N GLY A 52 16.62 11.51 -11.36
CA GLY A 52 17.51 11.94 -12.43
C GLY A 52 18.93 11.41 -12.26
N ASN A 53 19.08 10.08 -12.04
CA ASN A 53 20.37 9.40 -11.83
C ASN A 53 21.21 10.03 -10.71
N GLY A 54 20.57 10.38 -9.57
CA GLY A 54 21.24 11.00 -8.44
C GLY A 54 21.41 12.52 -8.54
N ALA A 55 20.75 13.17 -9.49
CA ALA A 55 20.74 14.62 -9.59
C ALA A 55 20.10 15.25 -8.34
N ILE A 56 19.06 14.62 -7.80
CA ILE A 56 18.41 14.96 -6.53
C ILE A 56 18.28 13.69 -5.71
N GLU A 57 18.90 13.67 -4.52
CA GLU A 57 18.78 12.59 -3.55
C GLU A 57 18.48 13.17 -2.18
N TYR A 58 17.51 12.58 -1.48
CA TYR A 58 17.16 12.95 -0.11
C TYR A 58 16.45 11.77 0.59
N GLY A 59 16.43 11.83 1.92
CA GLY A 59 15.62 10.95 2.76
C GLY A 59 14.69 11.77 3.66
N MET A 60 13.64 11.16 4.19
CA MET A 60 12.61 11.87 4.96
C MET A 60 12.70 11.66 6.47
N SER A 61 13.61 10.84 6.96
CA SER A 61 13.69 10.53 8.39
C SER A 61 14.17 11.69 9.28
N SER A 62 14.82 12.70 8.71
CA SER A 62 15.30 13.89 9.42
C SER A 62 15.62 15.03 8.46
N PHE A 63 15.74 16.26 8.99
CA PHE A 63 16.22 17.39 8.18
C PHE A 63 17.61 17.13 7.59
N ASN A 64 18.49 16.45 8.33
CA ASN A 64 19.81 16.08 7.82
C ASN A 64 19.73 15.17 6.61
N MET A 65 18.78 14.22 6.59
CA MET A 65 18.51 13.34 5.44
C MET A 65 17.84 14.09 4.28
N MET A 66 16.94 15.04 4.54
CA MET A 66 16.40 15.93 3.52
C MET A 66 17.50 16.74 2.83
N ALA A 67 18.51 17.17 3.59
CA ALA A 67 19.69 17.88 3.14
C ALA A 67 20.89 16.97 2.80
N ALA A 68 20.68 15.66 2.53
CA ALA A 68 21.76 14.70 2.26
C ALA A 68 22.68 15.15 1.13
N GLN A 69 22.14 15.77 0.09
CA GLN A 69 22.93 16.51 -0.90
C GLN A 69 23.10 17.96 -0.44
N ARG A 70 24.19 18.27 0.26
CA ARG A 70 24.49 19.62 0.80
C ARG A 70 24.37 20.74 -0.22
N ARG A 71 24.67 20.47 -1.50
CA ARG A 71 24.50 21.44 -2.59
C ARG A 71 23.05 21.90 -2.79
N ASN A 72 22.06 21.13 -2.34
CA ASN A 72 20.66 21.52 -2.46
C ASN A 72 20.32 22.64 -1.46
N VAL A 73 20.99 22.71 -0.31
CA VAL A 73 20.74 23.71 0.74
C VAL A 73 21.03 25.15 0.24
N ILE A 74 21.93 25.31 -0.72
CA ILE A 74 22.21 26.63 -1.33
C ILE A 74 21.25 27.00 -2.47
N ARG A 75 20.33 26.10 -2.83
CA ARG A 75 19.36 26.34 -3.92
C ARG A 75 18.06 26.95 -3.39
N PRO A 76 17.61 28.11 -3.89
CA PRO A 76 16.32 28.70 -3.48
C PRO A 76 15.12 27.75 -3.69
N LYS A 77 15.15 26.94 -4.74
CA LYS A 77 14.10 25.95 -5.04
C LYS A 77 13.94 24.88 -3.94
N PHE A 78 15.03 24.52 -3.24
CA PHE A 78 14.97 23.60 -2.10
C PHE A 78 14.19 24.21 -0.92
N TRP A 79 14.47 25.46 -0.57
CA TRP A 79 13.76 26.15 0.51
C TRP A 79 12.30 26.43 0.17
N ASN A 80 12.00 26.71 -1.10
CA ASN A 80 10.62 26.81 -1.56
C ASN A 80 9.89 25.46 -1.38
N MET A 81 10.51 24.33 -1.71
CA MET A 81 9.96 23.00 -1.47
C MET A 81 9.73 22.76 0.04
N MET A 82 10.69 23.11 0.90
CA MET A 82 10.53 22.99 2.37
C MET A 82 9.35 23.81 2.90
N ARG A 83 9.20 25.04 2.43
CA ARG A 83 8.06 25.91 2.76
C ARG A 83 6.76 25.29 2.30
N ASP A 84 6.73 24.74 1.08
CA ASP A 84 5.54 24.10 0.53
C ASP A 84 5.17 22.83 1.31
N ILE A 85 6.13 22.02 1.77
CA ILE A 85 5.89 20.89 2.67
C ILE A 85 5.21 21.35 3.96
N ILE A 86 5.75 22.38 4.62
CA ILE A 86 5.16 22.91 5.85
C ILE A 86 3.74 23.42 5.62
N ARG A 87 3.51 24.16 4.54
CA ARG A 87 2.20 24.70 4.18
C ARG A 87 1.21 23.59 3.85
N PHE A 88 1.62 22.59 3.08
CA PHE A 88 0.79 21.44 2.75
C PHE A 88 0.39 20.69 4.03
N ASN A 89 1.35 20.33 4.85
CA ASN A 89 1.10 19.59 6.10
C ASN A 89 0.15 20.32 7.05
N GLY A 90 0.21 21.66 7.10
CA GLY A 90 -0.61 22.46 7.99
C GLY A 90 -2.02 22.76 7.49
N SER A 91 -2.30 22.64 6.17
CA SER A 91 -3.58 23.11 5.62
C SER A 91 -4.27 22.15 4.65
N ALA A 92 -3.58 21.10 4.18
CA ALA A 92 -4.14 20.22 3.16
C ALA A 92 -5.42 19.52 3.63
N LEU A 93 -5.48 19.08 4.91
CA LEU A 93 -6.64 18.37 5.43
C LEU A 93 -7.92 19.24 5.40
N ASP A 94 -7.78 20.49 5.77
CA ASP A 94 -8.91 21.43 5.78
C ASP A 94 -9.34 21.86 4.38
N LEU A 95 -8.41 21.93 3.44
CA LEU A 95 -8.66 22.40 2.09
C LEU A 95 -9.12 21.29 1.12
N SER A 96 -8.84 20.02 1.41
CA SER A 96 -9.15 18.87 0.53
C SER A 96 -10.57 18.31 0.72
N ARG A 97 -11.57 19.16 1.03
CA ARG A 97 -12.94 18.71 1.37
C ARG A 97 -13.75 18.25 0.17
N ASP A 98 -13.50 18.79 -1.02
CA ASP A 98 -14.21 18.43 -2.24
C ASP A 98 -13.82 17.00 -2.69
N PRO A 99 -14.78 16.05 -2.75
CA PRO A 99 -14.50 14.68 -3.15
C PRO A 99 -14.21 14.51 -4.65
N ASN A 100 -14.54 15.50 -5.47
CA ASN A 100 -14.38 15.45 -6.92
C ASN A 100 -13.05 16.06 -7.39
N LEU A 101 -12.34 16.74 -6.49
CA LEU A 101 -11.09 17.42 -6.82
C LEU A 101 -9.97 16.39 -7.02
N SER A 102 -9.33 16.43 -8.19
CA SER A 102 -8.12 15.64 -8.44
C SER A 102 -6.92 16.19 -7.67
N LEU A 103 -5.91 15.37 -7.46
CA LEU A 103 -4.69 15.80 -6.78
C LEU A 103 -3.98 16.92 -7.53
N GLY A 104 -3.90 16.83 -8.86
CA GLY A 104 -3.28 17.87 -9.68
C GLY A 104 -3.96 19.22 -9.50
N GLU A 105 -5.30 19.27 -9.64
CA GLU A 105 -6.10 20.48 -9.42
C GLU A 105 -5.95 21.01 -8.00
N PHE A 106 -5.94 20.13 -6.99
CA PHE A 106 -5.74 20.51 -5.60
C PHE A 106 -4.38 21.17 -5.36
N LEU A 107 -3.31 20.59 -5.93
CA LEU A 107 -1.98 21.16 -5.84
C LEU A 107 -1.89 22.51 -6.58
N ASP A 108 -2.65 22.70 -7.67
CA ASP A 108 -2.76 24.00 -8.37
C ASP A 108 -3.47 25.03 -7.50
N GLN A 109 -4.61 24.69 -6.90
CA GLN A 109 -5.33 25.58 -5.99
C GLN A 109 -4.46 25.99 -4.80
N MET A 110 -3.69 25.07 -4.25
CA MET A 110 -2.72 25.35 -3.20
C MET A 110 -1.47 26.09 -3.70
N LYS A 111 -1.32 26.33 -5.00
CA LYS A 111 -0.14 26.94 -5.62
C LYS A 111 1.16 26.29 -5.17
N MET A 112 1.19 24.93 -5.19
CA MET A 112 2.38 24.16 -4.84
C MET A 112 3.42 24.25 -5.94
N GLY A 113 4.68 24.51 -5.57
CA GLY A 113 5.77 24.66 -6.50
C GLY A 113 6.19 23.34 -7.17
N GLU A 114 6.84 23.46 -8.33
CA GLU A 114 7.33 22.34 -9.14
C GLU A 114 8.20 21.36 -8.34
N TRP A 115 9.10 21.86 -7.49
CA TRP A 115 9.98 21.00 -6.67
C TRP A 115 9.22 20.20 -5.64
N PHE A 116 8.20 20.78 -4.99
CA PHE A 116 7.32 20.08 -4.09
C PHE A 116 6.57 18.95 -4.80
N ARG A 117 6.01 19.24 -5.99
CA ARG A 117 5.26 18.25 -6.76
C ARG A 117 6.15 17.12 -7.24
N ASN A 118 7.18 17.45 -8.04
CA ASN A 118 7.92 16.45 -8.81
C ASN A 118 9.02 15.74 -8.03
N TYR A 119 9.53 16.36 -6.96
CA TYR A 119 10.64 15.79 -6.19
C TYR A 119 10.28 15.37 -4.77
N TYR A 120 9.09 15.69 -4.29
CA TYR A 120 8.64 15.30 -2.96
C TYR A 120 7.31 14.55 -3.01
N PHE A 121 6.22 15.20 -3.39
CA PHE A 121 4.87 14.71 -3.15
C PHE A 121 4.44 13.60 -4.11
N LEU A 122 4.64 13.77 -5.41
CA LEU A 122 4.32 12.73 -6.40
C LEU A 122 5.19 11.48 -6.24
N PRO A 123 6.53 11.57 -5.97
CA PRO A 123 7.34 10.38 -5.70
C PRO A 123 6.90 9.59 -4.48
N ILE A 124 6.62 10.22 -3.34
CA ILE A 124 6.16 9.50 -2.15
C ILE A 124 4.77 8.90 -2.36
N SER A 125 3.86 9.65 -2.97
CA SER A 125 2.52 9.17 -3.28
C SER A 125 2.58 8.00 -4.26
N GLY A 126 3.35 8.13 -5.33
CA GLY A 126 3.56 7.07 -6.31
C GLY A 126 4.18 5.81 -5.71
N ALA A 127 5.13 5.94 -4.79
CA ALA A 127 5.73 4.81 -4.08
C ALA A 127 4.71 4.06 -3.20
N ILE A 128 3.81 4.78 -2.52
CA ILE A 128 2.78 4.17 -1.66
C ILE A 128 1.74 3.41 -2.51
N TRP A 129 1.31 3.98 -3.64
CA TRP A 129 0.27 3.39 -4.50
C TRP A 129 0.83 2.61 -5.70
N SER A 130 2.15 2.47 -5.82
CA SER A 130 2.80 1.83 -6.97
C SER A 130 2.32 2.42 -8.31
N SER A 131 2.17 3.74 -8.36
CA SER A 131 1.58 4.49 -9.47
C SER A 131 2.57 5.49 -10.04
N THR A 132 2.41 5.84 -11.32
CA THR A 132 3.23 6.90 -11.94
C THR A 132 2.78 8.29 -11.47
N PRO A 133 3.62 9.33 -11.59
CA PRO A 133 3.24 10.70 -11.26
C PRO A 133 1.95 11.15 -11.95
N GLU A 134 1.77 10.83 -13.23
CA GLU A 134 0.60 11.19 -14.01
C GLU A 134 -0.68 10.52 -13.49
N GLN A 135 -0.57 9.28 -13.05
CA GLN A 135 -1.69 8.56 -12.42
C GLN A 135 -2.04 9.15 -11.05
N MET A 136 -1.04 9.62 -10.32
CA MET A 136 -1.28 10.28 -9.03
C MET A 136 -1.96 11.63 -9.20
N GLU A 137 -1.68 12.38 -10.26
CA GLU A 137 -2.33 13.67 -10.50
C GLU A 137 -3.86 13.58 -10.67
N VAL A 138 -4.37 12.48 -11.24
CA VAL A 138 -5.82 12.26 -11.38
C VAL A 138 -6.45 11.56 -10.18
N PHE A 139 -5.65 11.22 -9.15
CA PHE A 139 -6.15 10.57 -7.95
C PHE A 139 -7.00 11.55 -7.11
N PRO A 140 -8.09 11.10 -6.41
CA PRO A 140 -8.90 11.97 -5.57
C PRO A 140 -8.09 12.59 -4.42
N ALA A 141 -7.96 13.92 -4.40
CA ALA A 141 -7.14 14.64 -3.42
C ALA A 141 -7.56 14.34 -1.98
N LYS A 142 -8.88 14.37 -1.71
CA LYS A 142 -9.45 14.10 -0.38
C LYS A 142 -9.02 12.74 0.17
N SER A 143 -9.09 11.69 -0.64
CA SER A 143 -8.74 10.33 -0.22
C SER A 143 -7.26 10.22 0.10
N LEU A 144 -6.40 10.85 -0.70
CA LEU A 144 -4.96 10.84 -0.51
C LEU A 144 -4.57 11.63 0.74
N VAL A 145 -5.06 12.84 0.89
CA VAL A 145 -4.76 13.68 2.06
C VAL A 145 -5.26 13.03 3.35
N GLN A 146 -6.46 12.42 3.33
CA GLN A 146 -6.98 11.68 4.48
C GLN A 146 -6.09 10.48 4.84
N PHE A 147 -5.60 9.75 3.83
CA PHE A 147 -4.65 8.67 4.05
C PHE A 147 -3.35 9.18 4.70
N PHE A 148 -2.78 10.27 4.19
CA PHE A 148 -1.58 10.88 4.76
C PHE A 148 -1.79 11.31 6.21
N ASN A 149 -2.95 11.90 6.52
CA ASN A 149 -3.32 12.28 7.87
C ASN A 149 -3.44 11.05 8.80
N ASN A 150 -4.17 10.04 8.39
CA ASN A 150 -4.39 8.82 9.17
C ASN A 150 -3.07 8.07 9.47
N HIS A 151 -2.09 8.18 8.60
CA HIS A 151 -0.77 7.53 8.76
C HIS A 151 0.30 8.46 9.33
N SER A 152 -0.10 9.62 9.88
CA SER A 152 0.80 10.63 10.45
C SER A 152 1.88 11.14 9.49
N LEU A 153 1.62 11.06 8.17
CA LEU A 153 2.55 11.52 7.13
C LEU A 153 2.48 13.04 6.91
N LEU A 154 1.48 13.72 7.48
CA LEU A 154 1.38 15.18 7.52
C LEU A 154 2.02 15.77 8.79
N SER A 155 2.63 14.95 9.63
CA SER A 155 3.24 15.35 10.89
C SER A 155 4.72 15.01 10.91
N TRP A 156 5.50 15.80 11.67
CA TRP A 156 6.89 15.47 11.99
C TRP A 156 7.01 14.38 13.06
N ASN A 157 5.93 14.10 13.80
CA ASN A 157 5.85 13.03 14.78
C ASN A 157 5.30 11.78 14.08
N THR A 158 6.17 10.88 13.69
CA THR A 158 5.79 9.65 13.03
C THR A 158 5.53 8.54 14.05
N ASN A 159 4.50 7.73 13.83
CA ASN A 159 4.23 6.54 14.63
C ASN A 159 5.37 5.52 14.48
N GLN A 160 5.65 4.78 15.56
CA GLN A 160 6.56 3.63 15.45
C GLN A 160 5.94 2.55 14.58
N TRP A 161 6.61 2.21 13.52
CA TRP A 161 6.20 1.15 12.61
C TRP A 161 6.82 -0.20 13.02
N TYR A 162 6.12 -1.26 12.68
CA TYR A 162 6.48 -2.65 12.94
C TYR A 162 6.33 -3.48 11.68
N THR A 163 7.01 -4.62 11.66
CA THR A 163 6.86 -5.65 10.63
C THR A 163 6.88 -7.02 11.28
N VAL A 164 6.44 -8.05 10.55
CA VAL A 164 6.47 -9.43 11.02
C VAL A 164 7.91 -9.93 10.97
N ASP A 165 8.42 -10.43 12.09
CA ASP A 165 9.73 -11.06 12.15
C ASP A 165 9.70 -12.44 11.51
N GLY A 166 10.59 -12.69 10.54
CA GLY A 166 10.57 -13.89 9.71
C GLY A 166 9.59 -13.87 8.53
N GLY A 167 9.04 -12.67 8.20
CA GLY A 167 8.19 -12.45 7.02
C GLY A 167 6.72 -12.85 7.21
N SER A 168 5.89 -12.47 6.25
CA SER A 168 4.43 -12.66 6.28
C SER A 168 4.00 -14.11 6.44
N GLN A 169 4.80 -15.06 5.98
CA GLN A 169 4.53 -16.49 6.15
C GLN A 169 4.29 -16.88 7.63
N GLN A 170 4.86 -16.13 8.58
CA GLN A 170 4.70 -16.38 10.01
C GLN A 170 3.24 -16.22 10.46
N TYR A 171 2.55 -15.16 10.04
CA TYR A 171 1.14 -15.01 10.40
C TYR A 171 0.23 -15.90 9.54
N VAL A 172 0.57 -16.11 8.27
CA VAL A 172 -0.21 -16.98 7.37
C VAL A 172 -0.26 -18.41 7.92
N SER A 173 0.87 -18.98 8.34
CA SER A 173 0.91 -20.33 8.90
C SER A 173 0.14 -20.44 10.22
N ARG A 174 0.20 -19.43 11.09
CA ARG A 174 -0.54 -19.39 12.35
C ARG A 174 -2.05 -19.28 12.16
N ILE A 175 -2.49 -18.43 11.23
CA ILE A 175 -3.91 -18.32 10.86
C ILE A 175 -4.39 -19.66 10.27
N SER A 176 -3.62 -20.25 9.36
CA SER A 176 -3.96 -21.53 8.75
C SER A 176 -4.12 -22.64 9.82
N LYS A 177 -3.19 -22.69 10.78
CA LYS A 177 -3.29 -23.63 11.90
C LYS A 177 -4.55 -23.37 12.74
N ALA A 178 -4.81 -22.12 13.09
CA ALA A 178 -5.99 -21.76 13.90
C ALA A 178 -7.31 -22.14 13.21
N ILE A 179 -7.40 -21.96 11.88
CA ILE A 179 -8.57 -22.37 11.10
C ILE A 179 -8.75 -23.89 11.16
N ILE A 180 -7.68 -24.66 10.98
CA ILE A 180 -7.73 -26.13 11.00
C ILE A 180 -8.08 -26.63 12.39
N ASP A 181 -7.46 -26.08 13.44
CA ASP A 181 -7.72 -26.45 14.85
C ASP A 181 -9.19 -26.17 15.25
N ALA A 182 -9.81 -25.15 14.63
CA ALA A 182 -11.24 -24.83 14.79
C ALA A 182 -12.19 -25.70 13.92
N GLY A 183 -11.67 -26.74 13.23
CA GLY A 183 -12.46 -27.60 12.35
C GLY A 183 -12.70 -27.04 10.95
N GLY A 184 -12.11 -25.91 10.61
CA GLY A 184 -12.16 -25.30 9.28
C GLY A 184 -11.34 -26.09 8.25
N LYS A 185 -11.58 -25.83 6.96
CA LYS A 185 -10.87 -26.49 5.86
C LYS A 185 -10.23 -25.43 4.97
N ILE A 186 -8.97 -25.63 4.62
CA ILE A 186 -8.23 -24.81 3.65
C ILE A 186 -7.99 -25.68 2.40
N LYS A 187 -8.49 -25.22 1.27
CA LYS A 187 -8.29 -25.86 -0.03
C LYS A 187 -7.33 -24.99 -0.86
N VAL A 188 -6.12 -25.46 -1.04
CA VAL A 188 -5.14 -24.85 -1.96
C VAL A 188 -5.33 -25.40 -3.38
N SER A 189 -4.79 -24.72 -4.39
CA SER A 189 -4.92 -25.10 -5.79
C SER A 189 -6.38 -25.36 -6.23
N SER A 190 -7.31 -24.59 -5.67
CA SER A 190 -8.75 -24.71 -5.89
C SER A 190 -9.30 -23.36 -6.29
N LYS A 191 -9.04 -22.98 -7.55
CA LYS A 191 -9.47 -21.68 -8.08
C LYS A 191 -10.98 -21.62 -8.18
N VAL A 192 -11.59 -20.64 -7.53
CA VAL A 192 -13.02 -20.37 -7.71
C VAL A 192 -13.24 -19.74 -9.09
N VAL A 193 -14.10 -20.33 -9.88
CA VAL A 193 -14.39 -19.90 -11.24
C VAL A 193 -15.79 -19.31 -11.40
N ALA A 194 -16.72 -19.64 -10.51
CA ALA A 194 -18.07 -19.07 -10.52
C ALA A 194 -18.72 -19.09 -9.13
N VAL A 195 -19.52 -18.07 -8.87
CA VAL A 195 -20.38 -17.96 -7.70
C VAL A 195 -21.76 -17.56 -8.21
N LYS A 196 -22.80 -18.30 -7.80
CA LYS A 196 -24.19 -17.97 -8.12
C LYS A 196 -25.07 -17.95 -6.88
N ARG A 197 -26.14 -17.19 -6.96
CA ARG A 197 -27.24 -17.15 -6.00
C ARG A 197 -28.55 -17.41 -6.73
N ASN A 198 -29.41 -18.14 -6.12
CA ASN A 198 -30.78 -18.37 -6.58
C ASN A 198 -31.69 -18.59 -5.37
N GLU A 199 -32.95 -18.88 -5.61
CA GLU A 199 -33.96 -19.13 -4.54
C GLU A 199 -33.56 -20.26 -3.58
N THR A 200 -32.75 -21.22 -4.03
CA THR A 200 -32.33 -22.38 -3.24
C THR A 200 -31.05 -22.15 -2.43
N GLY A 201 -30.33 -21.02 -2.64
CA GLY A 201 -29.17 -20.65 -1.84
C GLY A 201 -27.98 -20.09 -2.64
N LEU A 202 -26.81 -20.13 -1.99
CA LEU A 202 -25.54 -19.67 -2.56
C LEU A 202 -24.70 -20.87 -3.00
N PHE A 203 -24.12 -20.78 -4.16
CA PHE A 203 -23.32 -21.86 -4.74
C PHE A 203 -21.99 -21.32 -5.26
N LEU A 204 -20.95 -22.12 -5.06
CA LEU A 204 -19.58 -21.84 -5.50
C LEU A 204 -19.09 -23.04 -6.34
N LYS A 205 -18.37 -22.72 -7.42
CA LYS A 205 -17.73 -23.72 -8.30
C LYS A 205 -16.23 -23.44 -8.38
N THR A 206 -15.44 -24.48 -8.19
CA THR A 206 -14.00 -24.46 -8.48
C THR A 206 -13.71 -25.02 -9.88
N ASP A 207 -12.52 -24.72 -10.41
CA ASP A 207 -12.06 -25.17 -11.73
C ASP A 207 -12.11 -26.71 -11.90
N ASN A 208 -11.81 -27.44 -10.83
CA ASN A 208 -11.76 -28.91 -10.82
C ASN A 208 -12.97 -29.54 -10.11
N GLY A 209 -14.05 -28.79 -9.87
CA GLY A 209 -15.13 -29.26 -9.00
C GLY A 209 -16.53 -28.97 -9.52
N ASN A 210 -17.50 -29.60 -8.85
CA ASN A 210 -18.92 -29.36 -9.02
C ASN A 210 -19.38 -28.17 -8.18
N TRP A 211 -20.61 -27.72 -8.42
CA TRP A 211 -21.26 -26.71 -7.59
C TRP A 211 -21.42 -27.22 -6.15
N GLN A 212 -20.98 -26.43 -5.19
CA GLN A 212 -21.13 -26.68 -3.77
C GLN A 212 -21.98 -25.58 -3.14
N LYS A 213 -22.92 -25.97 -2.30
CA LYS A 213 -23.83 -25.06 -1.59
C LYS A 213 -23.19 -24.55 -0.31
N PHE A 214 -23.38 -23.26 0.00
CA PHE A 214 -22.91 -22.57 1.19
C PHE A 214 -24.02 -21.67 1.74
N ASP A 215 -24.00 -21.44 3.06
CA ASP A 215 -24.92 -20.51 3.72
C ASP A 215 -24.52 -19.05 3.48
N LYS A 216 -23.19 -18.80 3.44
CA LYS A 216 -22.60 -17.47 3.20
C LYS A 216 -21.32 -17.60 2.39
N ILE A 217 -21.05 -16.59 1.56
CA ILE A 217 -19.81 -16.47 0.77
C ILE A 217 -19.23 -15.10 1.00
N ILE A 218 -17.93 -15.03 1.34
CA ILE A 218 -17.17 -13.80 1.47
C ILE A 218 -16.11 -13.78 0.38
N PHE A 219 -16.11 -12.74 -0.44
CA PHE A 219 -15.07 -12.51 -1.44
C PHE A 219 -13.89 -11.79 -0.78
N ALA A 220 -12.74 -12.43 -0.74
CA ALA A 220 -11.48 -11.87 -0.25
C ALA A 220 -10.44 -11.73 -1.39
N CYS A 221 -10.91 -11.46 -2.60
CA CYS A 221 -10.11 -11.19 -3.80
C CYS A 221 -10.34 -9.76 -4.28
N HIS A 222 -9.64 -9.32 -5.33
CA HIS A 222 -9.87 -8.02 -5.95
C HIS A 222 -11.32 -7.90 -6.44
N SER A 223 -11.86 -6.67 -6.42
CA SER A 223 -13.26 -6.44 -6.79
C SER A 223 -13.57 -6.78 -8.26
N ASP A 224 -12.62 -6.53 -9.17
CA ASP A 224 -12.73 -6.93 -10.58
C ASP A 224 -12.77 -8.45 -10.75
N GLN A 225 -12.00 -9.19 -9.95
CA GLN A 225 -12.02 -10.66 -9.92
C GLN A 225 -13.34 -11.17 -9.32
N ALA A 226 -13.80 -10.55 -8.22
CA ALA A 226 -15.08 -10.90 -7.60
C ALA A 226 -16.24 -10.72 -8.61
N LEU A 227 -16.27 -9.59 -9.31
CA LEU A 227 -17.30 -9.33 -10.34
C LEU A 227 -17.24 -10.31 -11.49
N LYS A 228 -16.03 -10.71 -11.91
CA LYS A 228 -15.84 -11.67 -13.01
C LYS A 228 -16.37 -13.07 -12.70
N ILE A 229 -16.29 -13.51 -11.44
CA ILE A 229 -16.76 -14.85 -11.04
C ILE A 229 -18.20 -14.87 -10.52
N LEU A 230 -18.80 -13.70 -10.27
CA LEU A 230 -20.19 -13.59 -9.83
C LEU A 230 -21.14 -13.75 -11.03
N GLU A 231 -21.93 -14.83 -11.05
CA GLU A 231 -22.96 -15.00 -12.07
C GLU A 231 -24.14 -14.06 -11.81
N ASN A 232 -24.61 -13.40 -12.87
CA ASN A 232 -25.75 -12.49 -12.84
C ASN A 232 -25.65 -11.39 -11.74
N PRO A 233 -24.59 -10.55 -11.77
CA PRO A 233 -24.51 -9.42 -10.86
C PRO A 233 -25.64 -8.42 -11.13
N THR A 234 -26.17 -7.78 -10.10
CA THR A 234 -27.12 -6.70 -10.26
C THR A 234 -26.48 -5.49 -10.94
N LYS A 235 -27.31 -4.54 -11.38
CA LYS A 235 -26.81 -3.27 -11.96
C LYS A 235 -25.98 -2.49 -10.92
N GLU A 236 -26.40 -2.49 -9.68
CA GLU A 236 -25.72 -1.83 -8.54
C GLU A 236 -24.37 -2.50 -8.25
N GLU A 237 -24.35 -3.84 -8.18
CA GLU A 237 -23.10 -4.60 -7.99
C GLU A 237 -22.11 -4.33 -9.12
N SER A 238 -22.57 -4.38 -10.37
CA SER A 238 -21.74 -4.10 -11.53
C SER A 238 -21.18 -2.67 -11.48
N LYS A 239 -22.00 -1.69 -11.09
CA LYS A 239 -21.61 -0.29 -10.97
C LYS A 239 -20.61 -0.07 -9.84
N VAL A 240 -20.91 -0.56 -8.63
CA VAL A 240 -20.10 -0.30 -7.43
C VAL A 240 -18.79 -1.11 -7.45
N ILE A 241 -18.90 -2.44 -7.63
CA ILE A 241 -17.73 -3.33 -7.64
C ILE A 241 -16.85 -3.04 -8.87
N GLY A 242 -17.44 -2.76 -10.02
CA GLY A 242 -16.73 -2.43 -11.25
C GLY A 242 -16.14 -1.01 -11.31
N SER A 243 -16.45 -0.14 -10.35
CA SER A 243 -15.87 1.22 -10.31
C SER A 243 -14.41 1.24 -9.85
N ILE A 244 -13.98 0.25 -9.07
CA ILE A 244 -12.59 0.14 -8.59
C ILE A 244 -11.75 -0.44 -9.73
N LYS A 245 -10.83 0.37 -10.25
CA LYS A 245 -9.94 -0.04 -11.35
C LYS A 245 -8.63 -0.57 -10.81
N TYR A 246 -8.14 -1.62 -11.44
CA TYR A 246 -6.84 -2.23 -11.12
C TYR A 246 -5.90 -2.08 -12.30
N GLN A 247 -4.63 -1.90 -12.00
CA GLN A 247 -3.56 -1.88 -12.98
C GLN A 247 -2.53 -2.98 -12.68
N SER A 248 -1.90 -3.50 -13.71
CA SER A 248 -0.82 -4.46 -13.57
C SER A 248 0.46 -3.76 -13.13
N ASN A 249 1.08 -4.24 -12.07
CA ASN A 249 2.37 -3.78 -11.60
C ASN A 249 3.41 -4.90 -11.69
N ARG A 250 4.60 -4.56 -12.16
CA ARG A 250 5.75 -5.48 -12.19
C ARG A 250 6.61 -5.25 -10.95
N ALA A 251 6.64 -6.23 -10.06
CA ALA A 251 7.55 -6.25 -8.92
C ALA A 251 8.81 -7.05 -9.27
N ILE A 252 9.99 -6.50 -8.96
CA ILE A 252 11.28 -7.14 -9.19
C ILE A 252 12.02 -7.20 -7.86
N VAL A 253 12.40 -8.41 -7.44
CA VAL A 253 13.31 -8.60 -6.29
C VAL A 253 14.73 -8.75 -6.86
N HIS A 254 15.64 -7.93 -6.36
CA HIS A 254 17.04 -7.94 -6.82
C HIS A 254 18.00 -7.61 -5.68
N SER A 255 19.27 -7.93 -5.87
CA SER A 255 20.38 -7.60 -4.96
C SER A 255 21.31 -6.50 -5.50
N ASP A 256 20.92 -5.81 -6.58
CA ASP A 256 21.72 -4.74 -7.18
C ASP A 256 21.71 -3.49 -6.30
N THR A 257 22.83 -3.24 -5.63
CA THR A 257 23.03 -2.07 -4.75
C THR A 257 23.12 -0.75 -5.52
N ASN A 258 23.33 -0.77 -6.84
CA ASN A 258 23.35 0.46 -7.64
C ASN A 258 21.99 1.13 -7.77
N GLN A 259 20.92 0.39 -7.48
CA GLN A 259 19.55 0.93 -7.44
C GLN A 259 19.25 1.70 -6.14
N MET A 260 20.11 1.57 -5.13
CA MET A 260 19.93 2.26 -3.86
C MET A 260 20.50 3.69 -3.92
N PRO A 261 19.93 4.65 -3.16
CA PRO A 261 20.52 5.98 -3.03
C PRO A 261 21.98 5.90 -2.57
N LYS A 262 22.85 6.65 -3.20
CA LYS A 262 24.31 6.65 -2.92
C LYS A 262 24.65 7.38 -1.62
N ARG A 263 23.74 8.18 -1.10
CA ARG A 263 23.95 9.02 0.09
C ARG A 263 23.04 8.58 1.22
N LYS A 264 23.65 8.44 2.39
CA LYS A 264 22.97 8.14 3.65
C LYS A 264 22.74 9.40 4.45
#